data_79970e0988e9b8f52006fcbe22179354
#
_entry.id   79970e0988e9b8f52006fcbe22179354
#
_cell.length_a   1.000
_cell.length_b   1.000
_cell.length_c   1.000
_cell.angle_alpha   90.00
_cell.angle_beta   90.00
_cell.angle_gamma   90.00
#
_symmetry.space_group_name_H-M   'P 1'
#
loop_
_entity.id
_entity.type
_entity.pdbx_description
1 polymer ?
#
loop_
_entity_poly.entity_id
_entity_poly.type
_entity_poly.pdbx_seq_one_letter_code
_entity_poly.pdbx_strand_id
1 'polypeptide(L)'
;MTHQTTDAAQPPRPPAVPGPRPLALHMAVQTSTWLSSLAALTASNGGLPPLSPELAARARDLEKALQNVPPEAFYKAVTEEARQRLDQFTRGVRKYRTAPRTARPAEPPVIWREGSTRLLDYGAVPEATNPEGPVVLVIPSLVNRFWILDLDHDQSLLRSLATRGLRPLVIDWDAPEGAETAFTLTDYISGRLARALDVAVALNGGPVALAGYCMGGLLALALTQLRLKDVRALVTLA
;
A
#
# COMPACT_ATOMS: atom_id res chain seq x y z
N MET A 1 61.87 -10.37 -2.26
CA MET A 1 60.56 -11.02 -2.57
C MET A 1 59.50 -10.41 -1.67
N THR A 2 58.82 -9.40 -2.16
CA THR A 2 57.75 -8.68 -1.47
C THR A 2 56.41 -9.26 -1.89
N HIS A 3 55.74 -9.92 -0.96
CA HIS A 3 54.36 -10.41 -1.15
C HIS A 3 53.39 -9.20 -1.15
N GLN A 4 52.86 -8.87 -2.33
CA GLN A 4 51.68 -8.02 -2.45
C GLN A 4 50.45 -8.86 -2.11
N THR A 5 49.85 -8.58 -0.95
CA THR A 5 48.51 -9.04 -0.60
C THR A 5 47.50 -8.25 -1.45
N THR A 6 46.87 -8.93 -2.40
CA THR A 6 45.72 -8.43 -3.16
C THR A 6 44.53 -8.26 -2.19
N ASP A 7 44.22 -7.03 -1.90
CA ASP A 7 43.02 -6.63 -1.16
C ASP A 7 41.78 -7.01 -2.01
N ALA A 8 41.09 -8.07 -1.61
CA ALA A 8 39.86 -8.50 -2.28
C ALA A 8 38.78 -7.45 -2.05
N ALA A 9 38.46 -6.70 -3.09
CA ALA A 9 37.39 -5.68 -3.06
C ALA A 9 36.10 -6.29 -2.52
N GLN A 10 35.62 -5.80 -1.40
CA GLN A 10 34.32 -6.17 -0.85
C GLN A 10 33.22 -5.95 -1.90
N PRO A 11 32.29 -6.91 -2.08
CA PRO A 11 31.20 -6.74 -3.04
C PRO A 11 30.39 -5.47 -2.67
N PRO A 12 29.88 -4.72 -3.66
CA PRO A 12 29.16 -3.48 -3.42
C PRO A 12 28.00 -3.74 -2.48
N ARG A 13 27.91 -2.96 -1.42
CA ARG A 13 26.85 -3.04 -0.41
C ARG A 13 25.50 -2.83 -1.11
N PRO A 14 24.54 -3.76 -0.99
CA PRO A 14 23.23 -3.59 -1.61
C PRO A 14 22.62 -2.26 -1.16
N PRO A 15 21.86 -1.55 -2.04
CA PRO A 15 21.27 -0.27 -1.70
C PRO A 15 20.44 -0.37 -0.42
N ALA A 16 20.66 0.57 0.49
CA ALA A 16 19.98 0.57 1.78
C ALA A 16 18.45 0.61 1.55
N VAL A 17 17.77 -0.42 2.04
CA VAL A 17 16.30 -0.47 1.99
C VAL A 17 15.76 0.65 2.87
N PRO A 18 15.00 1.61 2.33
CA PRO A 18 14.38 2.64 3.15
C PRO A 18 13.46 1.98 4.18
N GLY A 19 13.41 2.53 5.40
CA GLY A 19 12.51 2.05 6.45
C GLY A 19 11.04 2.28 6.09
N PRO A 20 10.12 1.82 6.95
CA PRO A 20 8.68 2.05 6.73
C PRO A 20 8.41 3.55 6.57
N ARG A 21 7.58 3.90 5.60
CA ARG A 21 7.22 5.30 5.34
C ARG A 21 5.86 5.62 5.96
N PRO A 22 5.65 6.79 6.54
CA PRO A 22 6.63 7.85 6.81
C PRO A 22 7.33 7.66 8.17
N LEU A 23 8.59 7.25 8.16
CA LEU A 23 9.36 6.94 9.38
C LEU A 23 9.40 8.12 10.37
N ALA A 24 9.62 9.34 9.85
CA ALA A 24 9.68 10.55 10.66
C ALA A 24 8.37 10.80 11.43
N LEU A 25 7.22 10.58 10.79
CA LEU A 25 5.91 10.72 11.43
C LEU A 25 5.72 9.69 12.55
N HIS A 26 6.08 8.43 12.33
CA HIS A 26 6.01 7.40 13.37
C HIS A 26 6.88 7.75 14.58
N MET A 27 8.09 8.25 14.35
CA MET A 27 8.96 8.72 15.42
C MET A 27 8.38 9.91 16.17
N ALA A 28 7.82 10.88 15.45
CA ALA A 28 7.17 12.05 16.05
C ALA A 28 5.96 11.65 16.92
N VAL A 29 5.11 10.74 16.44
CA VAL A 29 3.96 10.21 17.21
C VAL A 29 4.43 9.50 18.48
N GLN A 30 5.45 8.65 18.41
CA GLN A 30 5.99 7.96 19.60
C GLN A 30 6.51 8.97 20.63
N THR A 31 7.28 9.97 20.19
CA THR A 31 7.81 11.01 21.07
C THR A 31 6.71 11.86 21.68
N SER A 32 5.73 12.29 20.89
CA SER A 32 4.58 13.06 21.37
C SER A 32 3.76 12.29 22.39
N THR A 33 3.51 10.99 22.15
CA THR A 33 2.80 10.11 23.09
C THR A 33 3.56 10.02 24.42
N TRP A 34 4.87 9.85 24.40
CA TRP A 34 5.69 9.80 25.60
C TRP A 34 5.62 11.11 26.38
N LEU A 35 5.87 12.25 25.70
CA LEU A 35 5.84 13.57 26.36
C LEU A 35 4.46 13.88 26.97
N SER A 36 3.37 13.60 26.24
CA SER A 36 2.02 13.80 26.75
C SER A 36 1.70 12.88 27.93
N SER A 37 2.23 11.64 27.94
CA SER A 37 2.07 10.71 29.05
C SER A 37 2.78 11.19 30.31
N LEU A 38 3.97 11.80 30.18
CA LEU A 38 4.68 12.42 31.31
C LEU A 38 3.91 13.61 31.90
N ALA A 39 3.22 14.38 31.05
CA ALA A 39 2.41 15.51 31.48
C ALA A 39 1.08 15.12 32.14
N ALA A 40 0.64 13.86 31.99
CA ALA A 40 -0.68 13.40 32.47
C ALA A 40 -0.82 13.56 34.01
N LEU A 41 0.24 13.33 34.79
CA LEU A 41 0.22 13.48 36.24
C LEU A 41 0.05 14.95 36.66
N THR A 42 0.67 15.88 35.96
CA THR A 42 0.54 17.31 36.24
C THR A 42 -0.82 17.84 35.79
N ALA A 43 -1.34 17.33 34.67
CA ALA A 43 -2.63 17.71 34.15
C ALA A 43 -3.80 17.21 35.03
N SER A 44 -3.67 16.06 35.69
CA SER A 44 -4.67 15.55 36.63
C SER A 44 -4.85 16.46 37.86
N ASN A 45 -3.78 17.17 38.24
CA ASN A 45 -3.80 18.13 39.36
C ASN A 45 -4.29 19.54 38.98
N GLY A 46 -4.32 19.87 37.68
CA GLY A 46 -4.64 21.21 37.16
C GLY A 46 -5.97 21.34 36.40
N GLY A 47 -6.72 20.25 36.28
CA GLY A 47 -7.92 20.16 35.45
C GLY A 47 -7.61 19.82 34.00
N LEU A 48 -8.25 18.78 33.49
CA LEU A 48 -8.11 18.39 32.09
C LEU A 48 -8.96 19.31 31.19
N PRO A 49 -8.52 19.56 29.94
CA PRO A 49 -9.33 20.29 28.98
C PRO A 49 -10.68 19.57 28.75
N PRO A 50 -11.71 20.24 28.22
CA PRO A 50 -13.01 19.62 27.97
C PRO A 50 -12.83 18.40 27.05
N LEU A 51 -13.13 17.21 27.59
CA LEU A 51 -13.05 15.93 26.91
C LEU A 51 -14.43 15.44 26.52
N SER A 52 -14.50 14.57 25.51
CA SER A 52 -15.74 13.84 25.24
C SER A 52 -16.18 13.03 26.47
N PRO A 53 -17.49 12.73 26.65
CA PRO A 53 -17.98 11.99 27.81
C PRO A 53 -17.25 10.68 28.07
N GLU A 54 -16.88 9.95 27.00
CA GLU A 54 -16.13 8.70 27.08
C GLU A 54 -14.69 8.91 27.61
N LEU A 55 -14.00 9.90 27.07
CA LEU A 55 -12.64 10.26 27.51
C LEU A 55 -12.64 10.82 28.93
N ALA A 56 -13.66 11.58 29.30
CA ALA A 56 -13.80 12.09 30.67
C ALA A 56 -14.00 10.96 31.70
N ALA A 57 -14.71 9.89 31.33
CA ALA A 57 -14.84 8.71 32.19
C ALA A 57 -13.48 8.00 32.41
N ARG A 58 -12.74 7.74 31.33
CA ARG A 58 -11.40 7.14 31.39
C ARG A 58 -10.39 8.01 32.15
N ALA A 59 -10.49 9.33 31.99
CA ALA A 59 -9.65 10.27 32.73
C ALA A 59 -9.89 10.20 34.24
N ARG A 60 -11.16 10.12 34.71
CA ARG A 60 -11.50 9.94 36.12
C ARG A 60 -11.01 8.59 36.68
N ASP A 61 -11.08 7.52 35.89
CA ASP A 61 -10.57 6.23 36.31
C ASP A 61 -9.04 6.25 36.44
N LEU A 62 -8.35 6.90 35.51
CA LEU A 62 -6.91 7.11 35.60
C LEU A 62 -6.53 7.96 36.83
N GLU A 63 -7.25 9.07 37.08
CA GLU A 63 -7.03 9.94 38.23
C GLU A 63 -7.15 9.14 39.55
N LYS A 64 -8.20 8.34 39.70
CA LYS A 64 -8.37 7.45 40.87
C LYS A 64 -7.22 6.44 41.01
N ALA A 65 -6.77 5.85 39.88
CA ALA A 65 -5.67 4.90 39.89
C ALA A 65 -4.34 5.52 40.31
N LEU A 66 -4.16 6.83 40.03
CA LEU A 66 -2.92 7.57 40.30
C LEU A 66 -2.90 8.20 41.74
N GLN A 67 -4.03 8.29 42.46
CA GLN A 67 -4.13 9.00 43.73
C GLN A 67 -3.06 8.63 44.75
N ASN A 68 -2.62 7.35 44.78
CA ASN A 68 -1.67 6.84 45.75
C ASN A 68 -0.33 6.42 45.10
N VAL A 69 -0.10 6.81 43.86
CA VAL A 69 1.13 6.48 43.14
C VAL A 69 2.16 7.62 43.36
N PRO A 70 3.33 7.32 43.92
CA PRO A 70 4.38 8.33 44.03
C PRO A 70 4.79 8.85 42.65
N PRO A 71 4.98 10.17 42.49
CA PRO A 71 5.36 10.75 41.20
C PRO A 71 6.59 10.09 40.56
N GLU A 72 7.60 9.77 41.36
CA GLU A 72 8.81 9.08 40.89
C GLU A 72 8.51 7.69 40.31
N ALA A 73 7.63 6.92 40.95
CA ALA A 73 7.23 5.61 40.46
C ALA A 73 6.46 5.72 39.16
N PHE A 74 5.59 6.72 39.01
CA PHE A 74 4.88 7.01 37.75
C PHE A 74 5.85 7.37 36.62
N TYR A 75 6.74 8.34 36.82
CA TYR A 75 7.71 8.75 35.81
C TYR A 75 8.64 7.61 35.41
N LYS A 76 9.07 6.79 36.35
CA LYS A 76 9.88 5.61 36.08
C LYS A 76 9.11 4.61 35.20
N ALA A 77 7.86 4.32 35.53
CA ALA A 77 7.03 3.38 34.78
C ALA A 77 6.74 3.88 33.36
N VAL A 78 6.39 5.16 33.19
CA VAL A 78 6.14 5.77 31.87
C VAL A 78 7.41 5.78 31.01
N THR A 79 8.55 6.10 31.62
CA THR A 79 9.84 6.11 30.89
C THR A 79 10.26 4.71 30.47
N GLU A 80 10.09 3.71 31.33
CA GLU A 80 10.39 2.31 31.00
C GLU A 80 9.47 1.77 29.90
N GLU A 81 8.17 2.06 29.95
CA GLU A 81 7.22 1.70 28.91
C GLU A 81 7.59 2.37 27.57
N ALA A 82 7.92 3.68 27.59
CA ALA A 82 8.35 4.40 26.38
C ALA A 82 9.63 3.80 25.79
N ARG A 83 10.58 3.41 26.62
CA ARG A 83 11.82 2.73 26.20
C ARG A 83 11.52 1.39 25.55
N GLN A 84 10.64 0.58 26.16
CA GLN A 84 10.24 -0.72 25.60
C GLN A 84 9.55 -0.58 24.26
N ARG A 85 8.65 0.39 24.10
CA ARG A 85 7.98 0.69 22.80
C ARG A 85 8.97 1.13 21.75
N LEU A 86 9.90 2.00 22.10
CA LEU A 86 10.96 2.44 21.17
C LEU A 86 11.85 1.28 20.74
N ASP A 87 12.22 0.39 21.66
CA ASP A 87 12.99 -0.81 21.37
C ASP A 87 12.23 -1.77 20.45
N GLN A 88 10.93 -1.97 20.69
CA GLN A 88 10.07 -2.78 19.82
C GLN A 88 9.98 -2.19 18.41
N PHE A 89 9.74 -0.88 18.33
CA PHE A 89 9.69 -0.17 17.06
C PHE A 89 11.01 -0.29 16.29
N THR A 90 12.14 -0.04 16.97
CA THR A 90 13.48 -0.11 16.36
C THR A 90 13.80 -1.54 15.87
N ARG A 91 13.43 -2.56 16.66
CA ARG A 91 13.54 -3.96 16.23
C ARG A 91 12.66 -4.25 15.01
N GLY A 92 11.44 -3.70 14.97
CA GLY A 92 10.55 -3.81 13.82
C GLY A 92 11.15 -3.19 12.56
N VAL A 93 11.69 -1.98 12.65
CA VAL A 93 12.38 -1.31 11.54
C VAL A 93 13.59 -2.14 11.05
N ARG A 94 14.37 -2.70 11.98
CA ARG A 94 15.50 -3.57 11.63
C ARG A 94 15.03 -4.82 10.89
N LYS A 95 14.03 -5.53 11.42
CA LYS A 95 13.43 -6.71 10.76
C LYS A 95 12.92 -6.38 9.36
N TYR A 96 12.22 -5.25 9.20
CA TYR A 96 11.76 -4.79 7.89
C TYR A 96 12.91 -4.60 6.89
N ARG A 97 14.02 -3.98 7.34
CA ARG A 97 15.20 -3.74 6.49
C ARG A 97 15.98 -4.98 6.13
N THR A 98 15.97 -5.98 7.00
CA THR A 98 16.73 -7.23 6.83
C THR A 98 15.90 -8.40 6.36
N ALA A 99 14.58 -8.23 6.23
CA ALA A 99 13.69 -9.28 5.72
C ALA A 99 14.12 -9.70 4.31
N PRO A 100 14.21 -11.00 4.03
CA PRO A 100 14.46 -11.48 2.68
C PRO A 100 13.34 -10.98 1.77
N ARG A 101 13.73 -10.59 0.56
CA ARG A 101 12.80 -10.14 -0.46
C ARG A 101 12.73 -11.18 -1.55
N THR A 102 11.54 -11.68 -1.79
CA THR A 102 11.28 -12.50 -2.97
C THR A 102 11.39 -11.61 -4.21
N ALA A 103 12.07 -12.13 -5.25
CA ALA A 103 12.11 -11.45 -6.54
C ALA A 103 10.69 -11.39 -7.12
N ARG A 104 10.34 -10.26 -7.70
CA ARG A 104 9.06 -10.16 -8.41
C ARG A 104 9.09 -11.04 -9.65
N PRO A 105 7.93 -11.62 -10.02
CA PRO A 105 7.79 -12.30 -11.29
C PRO A 105 8.10 -11.37 -12.47
N ALA A 106 8.45 -11.98 -13.61
CA ALA A 106 8.62 -11.21 -14.84
C ALA A 106 7.32 -10.46 -15.19
N GLU A 107 7.46 -9.23 -15.63
CA GLU A 107 6.34 -8.38 -16.03
C GLU A 107 5.69 -8.94 -17.31
N PRO A 108 4.35 -9.03 -17.37
CA PRO A 108 3.66 -9.46 -18.57
C PRO A 108 3.83 -8.46 -19.73
N PRO A 109 3.55 -8.86 -20.97
CA PRO A 109 3.64 -7.95 -22.10
C PRO A 109 2.66 -6.77 -21.98
N VAL A 110 3.14 -5.61 -22.39
CA VAL A 110 2.33 -4.39 -22.54
C VAL A 110 1.62 -4.44 -23.89
N ILE A 111 0.30 -4.50 -23.87
CA ILE A 111 -0.52 -4.58 -25.09
C ILE A 111 -1.10 -3.24 -25.53
N TRP A 112 -1.08 -2.25 -24.65
CA TRP A 112 -1.48 -0.88 -24.95
C TRP A 112 -0.75 0.09 -24.01
N ARG A 113 -0.47 1.29 -24.55
CA ARG A 113 0.15 2.37 -23.79
C ARG A 113 -0.38 3.72 -24.26
N GLU A 114 -0.63 4.61 -23.31
CA GLU A 114 -0.90 6.02 -23.60
C GLU A 114 -0.32 6.87 -22.47
N GLY A 115 0.68 7.69 -22.80
CA GLY A 115 1.48 8.41 -21.81
C GLY A 115 2.14 7.47 -20.82
N SER A 116 1.99 7.73 -19.53
CA SER A 116 2.48 6.88 -18.46
C SER A 116 1.67 5.58 -18.29
N THR A 117 0.39 5.60 -18.65
CA THR A 117 -0.53 4.48 -18.45
C THR A 117 -0.25 3.32 -19.39
N ARG A 118 -0.21 2.09 -18.85
CA ARG A 118 0.00 0.84 -19.61
C ARG A 118 -1.11 -0.15 -19.33
N LEU A 119 -1.40 -1.03 -20.27
CA LEU A 119 -2.26 -2.20 -20.10
C LEU A 119 -1.41 -3.45 -20.27
N LEU A 120 -1.34 -4.26 -19.22
CA LEU A 120 -0.53 -5.47 -19.14
C LEU A 120 -1.41 -6.70 -19.27
N ASP A 121 -1.00 -7.70 -20.08
CA ASP A 121 -1.76 -8.91 -20.38
C ASP A 121 -1.26 -10.12 -19.61
N TYR A 122 -1.98 -10.53 -18.59
CA TYR A 122 -1.72 -11.73 -17.81
C TYR A 122 -2.21 -13.03 -18.48
N GLY A 123 -2.92 -12.95 -19.60
CA GLY A 123 -3.16 -14.11 -20.44
C GLY A 123 -1.90 -14.66 -21.10
N ALA A 124 -0.85 -13.84 -21.21
CA ALA A 124 0.44 -14.23 -21.80
C ALA A 124 1.47 -14.73 -20.77
N VAL A 125 1.13 -14.85 -19.48
CA VAL A 125 2.06 -15.41 -18.49
C VAL A 125 2.14 -16.93 -18.63
N PRO A 126 3.28 -17.55 -18.27
CA PRO A 126 3.46 -19.01 -18.40
C PRO A 126 2.42 -19.83 -17.64
N GLU A 127 1.89 -19.31 -16.55
CA GLU A 127 0.90 -19.96 -15.70
C GLU A 127 -0.53 -19.92 -16.26
N ALA A 128 -0.79 -19.10 -17.30
CA ALA A 128 -2.13 -18.97 -17.90
C ALA A 128 -2.59 -20.27 -18.56
N THR A 129 -3.72 -20.79 -18.12
CA THR A 129 -4.30 -22.01 -18.66
C THR A 129 -5.17 -21.77 -19.90
N ASN A 130 -5.64 -20.54 -20.08
CA ASN A 130 -6.42 -20.12 -21.25
C ASN A 130 -6.04 -18.68 -21.64
N PRO A 131 -5.02 -18.51 -22.51
CA PRO A 131 -4.55 -17.17 -22.92
C PRO A 131 -5.62 -16.31 -23.59
N GLU A 132 -6.63 -16.92 -24.19
CA GLU A 132 -7.76 -16.24 -24.85
C GLU A 132 -9.06 -16.36 -24.05
N GLY A 133 -8.95 -16.63 -22.76
CA GLY A 133 -10.09 -16.74 -21.86
C GLY A 133 -10.84 -15.41 -21.68
N PRO A 134 -11.99 -15.46 -20.99
CA PRO A 134 -12.79 -14.27 -20.73
C PRO A 134 -11.97 -13.16 -20.07
N VAL A 135 -12.02 -11.96 -20.63
CA VAL A 135 -11.24 -10.81 -20.16
C VAL A 135 -11.81 -10.24 -18.87
N VAL A 136 -10.92 -10.01 -17.92
CA VAL A 136 -11.17 -9.23 -16.70
C VAL A 136 -10.26 -8.01 -16.71
N LEU A 137 -10.81 -6.82 -16.92
CA LEU A 137 -10.05 -5.58 -16.81
C LEU A 137 -9.90 -5.22 -15.33
N VAL A 138 -8.67 -5.30 -14.83
CA VAL A 138 -8.33 -5.05 -13.43
C VAL A 138 -7.83 -3.62 -13.28
N ILE A 139 -8.47 -2.87 -12.39
CA ILE A 139 -8.28 -1.43 -12.19
C ILE A 139 -7.74 -1.23 -10.78
N PRO A 140 -6.42 -1.05 -10.60
CA PRO A 140 -5.82 -0.75 -9.30
C PRO A 140 -6.05 0.71 -8.88
N SER A 141 -5.70 1.02 -7.64
CA SER A 141 -5.70 2.39 -7.12
C SER A 141 -4.72 3.28 -7.90
N LEU A 142 -5.04 4.58 -8.01
CA LEU A 142 -4.08 5.60 -8.47
C LEU A 142 -2.95 5.85 -7.47
N VAL A 143 -3.15 5.48 -6.19
CA VAL A 143 -2.18 5.73 -5.11
C VAL A 143 -1.10 4.67 -5.04
N ASN A 144 -1.49 3.39 -5.19
CA ASN A 144 -0.59 2.26 -5.09
C ASN A 144 -0.30 1.68 -6.47
N ARG A 145 0.91 1.18 -6.65
CA ARG A 145 1.28 0.47 -7.88
C ARG A 145 0.48 -0.82 -8.03
N PHE A 146 0.23 -1.26 -9.26
CA PHE A 146 -0.53 -2.47 -9.58
C PHE A 146 0.07 -3.74 -8.96
N TRP A 147 1.35 -3.77 -8.67
CA TRP A 147 2.05 -4.96 -8.14
C TRP A 147 1.58 -5.39 -6.75
N ILE A 148 0.76 -4.60 -6.05
CA ILE A 148 0.06 -5.09 -4.86
C ILE A 148 -0.83 -6.30 -5.19
N LEU A 149 -1.21 -6.44 -6.45
CA LEU A 149 -2.01 -7.55 -6.99
C LEU A 149 -1.14 -8.67 -7.59
N ASP A 150 0.20 -8.48 -7.67
CA ASP A 150 1.20 -9.43 -8.19
C ASP A 150 2.50 -9.30 -7.39
N LEU A 151 2.48 -9.70 -6.11
CA LEU A 151 3.61 -9.51 -5.20
C LEU A 151 4.76 -10.49 -5.50
N ASP A 152 4.44 -11.77 -5.69
CA ASP A 152 5.34 -12.84 -6.08
C ASP A 152 4.53 -13.98 -6.75
N HIS A 153 5.18 -15.11 -7.07
CA HIS A 153 4.51 -16.25 -7.73
C HIS A 153 3.41 -16.88 -6.86
N ASP A 154 3.58 -16.92 -5.54
CA ASP A 154 2.64 -17.54 -4.61
C ASP A 154 1.54 -16.57 -4.15
N GLN A 155 1.82 -15.27 -4.19
CA GLN A 155 0.94 -14.21 -3.73
C GLN A 155 0.59 -13.25 -4.88
N SER A 156 -0.12 -13.78 -5.86
CA SER A 156 -0.58 -13.03 -7.03
C SER A 156 -2.05 -13.30 -7.31
N LEU A 157 -2.90 -12.30 -7.16
CA LEU A 157 -4.29 -12.35 -7.61
C LEU A 157 -4.35 -12.51 -9.12
N LEU A 158 -3.53 -11.76 -9.86
CA LEU A 158 -3.57 -11.74 -11.33
C LEU A 158 -3.19 -13.09 -11.92
N ARG A 159 -2.10 -13.72 -11.46
CA ARG A 159 -1.69 -15.06 -11.88
C ARG A 159 -2.69 -16.12 -11.44
N SER A 160 -3.25 -15.99 -10.23
CA SER A 160 -4.31 -16.87 -9.75
C SER A 160 -5.58 -16.82 -10.60
N LEU A 161 -5.94 -15.70 -11.18
CA LEU A 161 -7.03 -15.59 -12.15
C LEU A 161 -6.64 -16.24 -13.48
N ALA A 162 -5.40 -16.02 -13.96
CA ALA A 162 -4.90 -16.62 -15.19
C ALA A 162 -4.86 -18.16 -15.12
N THR A 163 -4.44 -18.75 -13.98
CA THR A 163 -4.48 -20.21 -13.77
C THR A 163 -5.90 -20.78 -13.73
N ARG A 164 -6.91 -19.94 -13.52
CA ARG A 164 -8.34 -20.34 -13.56
C ARG A 164 -9.00 -20.12 -14.92
N GLY A 165 -8.21 -19.85 -15.95
CA GLY A 165 -8.70 -19.72 -17.33
C GLY A 165 -9.32 -18.36 -17.67
N LEU A 166 -9.12 -17.35 -16.81
CA LEU A 166 -9.46 -15.96 -17.12
C LEU A 166 -8.26 -15.26 -17.77
N ARG A 167 -8.51 -14.18 -18.49
CA ARG A 167 -7.48 -13.31 -19.05
C ARG A 167 -7.48 -11.97 -18.31
N PRO A 168 -6.72 -11.82 -17.22
CA PRO A 168 -6.62 -10.52 -16.54
C PRO A 168 -5.82 -9.54 -17.39
N LEU A 169 -6.40 -8.38 -17.65
CA LEU A 169 -5.72 -7.22 -18.19
C LEU A 169 -5.62 -6.17 -17.08
N VAL A 170 -4.42 -5.82 -16.63
CA VAL A 170 -4.26 -4.88 -15.54
C VAL A 170 -3.79 -3.51 -16.03
N ILE A 171 -4.42 -2.47 -15.52
CA ILE A 171 -3.95 -1.09 -15.69
C ILE A 171 -2.72 -0.86 -14.80
N ASP A 172 -1.63 -0.40 -15.39
CA ASP A 172 -0.54 0.23 -14.65
C ASP A 172 -0.58 1.73 -14.95
N TRP A 173 -0.92 2.50 -13.93
CA TRP A 173 -1.00 3.97 -14.05
C TRP A 173 0.36 4.62 -14.17
N ASP A 174 1.40 3.98 -13.64
CA ASP A 174 2.75 4.51 -13.46
C ASP A 174 2.76 5.86 -12.71
N ALA A 175 3.77 6.68 -12.89
CA ALA A 175 3.83 8.03 -12.35
C ALA A 175 3.37 9.02 -13.44
N PRO A 176 2.45 9.95 -13.12
CA PRO A 176 2.02 10.93 -14.11
C PRO A 176 3.19 11.83 -14.53
N GLU A 177 3.32 12.06 -15.83
CA GLU A 177 4.36 12.90 -16.41
C GLU A 177 3.76 13.98 -17.32
N GLY A 178 4.46 15.10 -17.46
CA GLY A 178 4.06 16.20 -18.36
C GLY A 178 2.63 16.69 -18.08
N ALA A 179 1.76 16.67 -19.08
CA ALA A 179 0.38 17.10 -18.97
C ALA A 179 -0.48 16.27 -17.99
N GLU A 180 -0.08 15.03 -17.74
CA GLU A 180 -0.80 14.12 -16.82
C GLU A 180 -0.76 14.58 -15.36
N THR A 181 0.21 15.39 -14.98
CA THR A 181 0.30 15.99 -13.64
C THR A 181 -0.87 16.92 -13.32
N ALA A 182 -1.60 17.37 -14.33
CA ALA A 182 -2.79 18.21 -14.22
C ALA A 182 -4.10 17.41 -14.38
N PHE A 183 -4.03 16.08 -14.56
CA PHE A 183 -5.22 15.26 -14.78
C PHE A 183 -6.14 15.27 -13.55
N THR A 184 -7.42 15.44 -13.83
CA THR A 184 -8.52 15.25 -12.89
C THR A 184 -8.97 13.77 -12.89
N LEU A 185 -9.84 13.38 -11.96
CA LEU A 185 -10.47 12.06 -11.98
C LEU A 185 -11.27 11.82 -13.27
N THR A 186 -11.87 12.86 -13.84
CA THR A 186 -12.58 12.76 -15.12
C THR A 186 -11.64 12.37 -16.24
N ASP A 187 -10.43 12.94 -16.29
CA ASP A 187 -9.43 12.61 -17.33
C ASP A 187 -8.98 11.15 -17.20
N TYR A 188 -8.83 10.65 -15.99
CA TYR A 188 -8.54 9.23 -15.76
C TYR A 188 -9.71 8.33 -16.15
N ILE A 189 -10.95 8.62 -15.73
CA ILE A 189 -12.11 7.74 -15.94
C ILE A 189 -12.59 7.80 -17.40
N SER A 190 -12.97 8.98 -17.87
CA SER A 190 -13.55 9.17 -19.22
C SER A 190 -12.49 9.21 -20.33
N GLY A 191 -11.23 9.43 -19.94
CA GLY A 191 -10.10 9.42 -20.84
C GLY A 191 -9.36 8.09 -20.85
N ARG A 192 -8.33 7.94 -20.00
CA ARG A 192 -7.41 6.77 -19.99
C ARG A 192 -8.12 5.45 -19.82
N LEU A 193 -8.95 5.34 -18.77
CA LEU A 193 -9.63 4.10 -18.43
C LEU A 193 -10.67 3.69 -19.48
N ALA A 194 -11.40 4.66 -20.05
CA ALA A 194 -12.34 4.38 -21.12
C ALA A 194 -11.64 3.82 -22.36
N ARG A 195 -10.48 4.38 -22.76
CA ARG A 195 -9.71 3.85 -23.89
C ARG A 195 -9.08 2.48 -23.62
N ALA A 196 -8.63 2.24 -22.40
CA ALA A 196 -8.17 0.91 -22.00
C ALA A 196 -9.31 -0.13 -22.02
N LEU A 197 -10.53 0.28 -21.65
CA LEU A 197 -11.73 -0.54 -21.78
C LEU A 197 -12.03 -0.86 -23.26
N ASP A 198 -11.88 0.10 -24.17
CA ASP A 198 -12.07 -0.15 -25.61
C ASP A 198 -11.14 -1.27 -26.11
N VAL A 199 -9.87 -1.24 -25.68
CA VAL A 199 -8.90 -2.31 -26.01
C VAL A 199 -9.35 -3.66 -25.41
N ALA A 200 -9.77 -3.67 -24.15
CA ALA A 200 -10.22 -4.90 -23.47
C ALA A 200 -11.47 -5.51 -24.15
N VAL A 201 -12.43 -4.66 -24.52
CA VAL A 201 -13.67 -5.07 -25.24
C VAL A 201 -13.34 -5.63 -26.62
N ALA A 202 -12.42 -4.98 -27.34
CA ALA A 202 -11.98 -5.46 -28.67
C ALA A 202 -11.30 -6.84 -28.56
N LEU A 203 -10.43 -7.04 -27.59
CA LEU A 203 -9.76 -8.33 -27.33
C LEU A 203 -10.72 -9.43 -26.89
N ASN A 204 -11.75 -9.09 -26.13
CA ASN A 204 -12.74 -10.04 -25.66
C ASN A 204 -13.81 -10.38 -26.72
N GLY A 205 -13.91 -9.59 -27.77
CA GLY A 205 -14.99 -9.68 -28.76
C GLY A 205 -16.36 -9.28 -28.21
N GLY A 206 -16.42 -8.49 -27.13
CA GLY A 206 -17.64 -8.06 -26.48
C GLY A 206 -17.45 -7.59 -25.03
N PRO A 207 -18.54 -7.41 -24.26
CA PRO A 207 -18.48 -6.88 -22.90
C PRO A 207 -17.56 -7.68 -21.98
N VAL A 208 -16.78 -6.97 -21.13
CA VAL A 208 -15.80 -7.54 -20.20
C VAL A 208 -16.26 -7.45 -18.74
N ALA A 209 -15.64 -8.24 -17.87
CA ALA A 209 -15.75 -8.02 -16.43
C ALA A 209 -14.75 -6.93 -15.98
N LEU A 210 -15.17 -6.10 -15.03
CA LEU A 210 -14.29 -5.15 -14.36
C LEU A 210 -14.00 -5.61 -12.92
N ALA A 211 -12.75 -5.48 -12.48
CA ALA A 211 -12.36 -5.73 -11.10
C ALA A 211 -11.57 -4.51 -10.58
N GLY A 212 -12.21 -3.71 -9.74
CA GLY A 212 -11.58 -2.52 -9.15
C GLY A 212 -11.04 -2.80 -7.75
N TYR A 213 -9.77 -2.47 -7.50
CA TYR A 213 -9.13 -2.64 -6.20
C TYR A 213 -8.95 -1.30 -5.50
N CYS A 214 -9.40 -1.21 -4.23
CA CYS A 214 -9.31 -0.01 -3.41
C CYS A 214 -9.98 1.19 -4.13
N MET A 215 -9.30 2.33 -4.29
CA MET A 215 -9.78 3.47 -5.09
C MET A 215 -10.15 3.07 -6.53
N GLY A 216 -9.49 2.05 -7.10
CA GLY A 216 -9.85 1.50 -8.41
C GLY A 216 -11.28 0.99 -8.49
N GLY A 217 -11.89 0.58 -7.36
CA GLY A 217 -13.31 0.23 -7.28
C GLY A 217 -14.23 1.41 -7.58
N LEU A 218 -13.90 2.62 -7.11
CA LEU A 218 -14.66 3.82 -7.43
C LEU A 218 -14.51 4.22 -8.90
N LEU A 219 -13.29 4.09 -9.45
CA LEU A 219 -13.04 4.34 -10.88
C LEU A 219 -13.81 3.37 -11.76
N ALA A 220 -13.80 2.07 -11.41
CA ALA A 220 -14.54 1.02 -12.11
C ALA A 220 -16.05 1.26 -12.06
N LEU A 221 -16.59 1.65 -10.91
CA LEU A 221 -18.00 1.98 -10.73
C LEU A 221 -18.42 3.15 -11.63
N ALA A 222 -17.64 4.24 -11.60
CA ALA A 222 -17.90 5.42 -12.43
C ALA A 222 -17.81 5.09 -13.94
N LEU A 223 -16.78 4.34 -14.36
CA LEU A 223 -16.68 3.86 -15.74
C LEU A 223 -17.86 2.99 -16.15
N THR A 224 -18.32 2.08 -15.29
CA THR A 224 -19.48 1.23 -15.54
C THR A 224 -20.72 2.06 -15.83
N GLN A 225 -20.97 3.15 -15.08
CA GLN A 225 -22.11 4.03 -15.33
C GLN A 225 -22.03 4.71 -16.71
N LEU A 226 -20.83 5.02 -17.18
CA LEU A 226 -20.61 5.63 -18.51
C LEU A 226 -20.68 4.61 -19.65
N ARG A 227 -20.36 3.35 -19.39
CA ARG A 227 -20.11 2.32 -20.40
C ARG A 227 -20.85 1.01 -20.10
N LEU A 228 -22.13 1.08 -19.68
CA LEU A 228 -22.95 -0.06 -19.29
C LEU A 228 -22.99 -1.21 -20.31
N LYS A 229 -22.93 -0.89 -21.60
CA LYS A 229 -22.99 -1.89 -22.68
C LYS A 229 -21.71 -2.72 -22.80
N ASP A 230 -20.60 -2.18 -22.32
CA ASP A 230 -19.26 -2.78 -22.44
C ASP A 230 -18.85 -3.54 -21.17
N VAL A 231 -19.68 -3.48 -20.12
CA VAL A 231 -19.40 -4.12 -18.85
C VAL A 231 -20.41 -5.22 -18.56
N ARG A 232 -19.92 -6.47 -18.50
CA ARG A 232 -20.73 -7.66 -18.18
C ARG A 232 -20.93 -7.85 -16.68
N ALA A 233 -19.91 -7.54 -15.91
CA ALA A 233 -19.89 -7.68 -14.45
C ALA A 233 -18.94 -6.69 -13.81
N LEU A 234 -19.22 -6.28 -12.57
CA LEU A 234 -18.35 -5.41 -11.78
C LEU A 234 -18.08 -6.06 -10.43
N VAL A 235 -16.81 -6.14 -10.06
CA VAL A 235 -16.34 -6.56 -8.73
C VAL A 235 -15.52 -5.42 -8.11
N THR A 236 -15.78 -5.11 -6.87
CA THR A 236 -14.98 -4.15 -6.09
C THR A 236 -14.33 -4.87 -4.92
N LEU A 237 -13.03 -4.67 -4.78
CA LEU A 237 -12.21 -5.21 -3.70
C LEU A 237 -11.69 -4.04 -2.85
N ALA A 238 -11.94 -4.05 -1.54
CA ALA A 238 -11.52 -2.99 -0.60
C ALA A 238 -10.64 -3.55 0.52
#